data_eaff5eea85ad6a49b89af8965a4720d9
#
_entry.id   eaff5eea85ad6a49b89af8965a4720d9
#
_cell.length_a   1.000
_cell.length_b   1.000
_cell.length_c   1.000
_cell.angle_alpha   90.00
_cell.angle_beta   90.00
_cell.angle_gamma   90.00
#
_symmetry.space_group_name_H-M   'P 1'
#
loop_
_entity.id
_entity.type
_entity.pdbx_description
1 polymer ?
#
loop_
_entity_poly.entity_id
_entity_poly.type
_entity_poly.pdbx_seq_one_letter_code
_entity_poly.pdbx_strand_id
1 'polypeptide(L)'
;MIAAVGELLYLSRADVEQVLDVDAMLEALARALEVYSSGVTSIPPRSAARTGDGNLLGVMAGYVPGIALETKLVSVFPGNDEHDLPSHQGLIALFDEKTGAPLALMDGTYITAIRTGGTAAVAARALAREDASMLAILGAGVQGWSHLETFPRVRDFKEIWIASRNPDRANDLAAHHPRAHRAPSFEEAVRAADVVACCTDAREPVLLREWLKPGAHVSSVGGTFGPELDRDTIQAGRVFVEWRGAVTNPPPAGAHELQGLDPDAVTEVGEVLSGRKPGRRSQDEITVYKSTGHAVEDAATARLVYDRALEEGAGVRLPL
;
A
#
# COMPACT_ATOMS: atom_id res chain seq x y z
N MET A 1 8.77 1.14 28.55
CA MET A 1 9.00 2.37 29.37
C MET A 1 7.97 3.37 28.91
N ILE A 2 7.06 3.82 29.80
CA ILE A 2 6.09 4.90 29.46
C ILE A 2 6.93 6.16 29.39
N ALA A 3 6.89 6.90 28.28
CA ALA A 3 7.52 8.22 28.21
C ALA A 3 7.07 9.07 29.38
N ALA A 4 7.97 9.85 29.96
CA ALA A 4 7.60 10.78 31.01
C ALA A 4 6.49 11.70 30.50
N VAL A 5 5.48 11.97 31.33
CA VAL A 5 4.38 12.87 30.98
C VAL A 5 4.98 14.20 30.54
N GLY A 6 4.83 14.53 29.24
CA GLY A 6 5.30 15.79 28.68
C GLY A 6 6.41 15.70 27.61
N GLU A 7 6.74 14.52 27.10
CA GLU A 7 7.67 14.38 25.97
C GLU A 7 7.05 13.65 24.80
N LEU A 8 7.32 14.12 23.58
CA LEU A 8 6.94 13.54 22.29
C LEU A 8 8.20 13.11 21.53
N LEU A 9 8.24 11.89 21.00
CA LEU A 9 9.30 11.48 20.10
C LEU A 9 9.01 11.98 18.68
N TYR A 10 9.87 12.83 18.14
CA TYR A 10 9.82 13.24 16.74
C TYR A 10 10.78 12.37 15.91
N LEU A 11 10.26 11.81 14.80
CA LEU A 11 11.03 11.00 13.86
C LEU A 11 10.95 11.65 12.47
N SER A 12 12.07 12.16 12.01
CA SER A 12 12.21 12.65 10.64
C SER A 12 12.14 11.50 9.63
N ARG A 13 12.05 11.82 8.35
CA ARG A 13 12.12 10.83 7.29
C ARG A 13 13.41 9.99 7.38
N ALA A 14 14.55 10.61 7.63
CA ALA A 14 15.83 9.91 7.76
C ALA A 14 15.84 8.93 8.95
N ASP A 15 15.24 9.32 10.09
CA ASP A 15 15.11 8.43 11.24
C ASP A 15 14.21 7.23 10.92
N VAL A 16 13.07 7.47 10.22
CA VAL A 16 12.16 6.40 9.81
C VAL A 16 12.85 5.44 8.83
N GLU A 17 13.54 5.96 7.81
CA GLU A 17 14.30 5.14 6.84
C GLU A 17 15.40 4.32 7.52
N GLN A 18 16.05 4.86 8.54
CA GLN A 18 17.12 4.18 9.26
C GLN A 18 16.60 2.99 10.07
N VAL A 19 15.48 3.15 10.79
CA VAL A 19 15.01 2.13 11.74
C VAL A 19 14.03 1.13 11.14
N LEU A 20 13.45 1.43 9.97
CA LEU A 20 12.44 0.57 9.35
C LEU A 20 13.08 -0.68 8.73
N ASP A 21 12.80 -1.82 9.32
CA ASP A 21 13.07 -3.13 8.73
C ASP A 21 11.88 -3.56 7.86
N VAL A 22 12.12 -3.73 6.56
CA VAL A 22 11.06 -4.05 5.61
C VAL A 22 10.47 -5.44 5.83
N ASP A 23 11.28 -6.43 6.21
CA ASP A 23 10.79 -7.79 6.44
C ASP A 23 9.91 -7.84 7.71
N ALA A 24 10.33 -7.16 8.79
CA ALA A 24 9.50 -6.99 9.98
C ALA A 24 8.20 -6.22 9.68
N MET A 25 8.26 -5.22 8.79
CA MET A 25 7.07 -4.48 8.35
C MET A 25 6.08 -5.38 7.62
N LEU A 26 6.52 -6.27 6.74
CA LEU A 26 5.64 -7.21 6.04
C LEU A 26 4.88 -8.11 7.02
N GLU A 27 5.52 -8.59 8.07
CA GLU A 27 4.87 -9.40 9.12
C GLU A 27 3.91 -8.55 9.99
N ALA A 28 4.29 -7.32 10.32
CA ALA A 28 3.42 -6.40 11.06
C ALA A 28 2.15 -6.05 10.25
N LEU A 29 2.28 -5.80 8.95
CA LEU A 29 1.16 -5.56 8.05
C LEU A 29 0.24 -6.77 7.94
N ALA A 30 0.79 -7.98 7.77
CA ALA A 30 0.00 -9.21 7.73
C ALA A 30 -0.83 -9.37 9.00
N ARG A 31 -0.20 -9.23 10.17
CA ARG A 31 -0.89 -9.31 11.46
C ARG A 31 -1.97 -8.24 11.63
N ALA A 32 -1.69 -7.01 11.24
CA ALA A 32 -2.65 -5.92 11.38
C ALA A 32 -3.89 -6.13 10.49
N LEU A 33 -3.71 -6.64 9.26
CA LEU A 33 -4.82 -7.02 8.37
C LEU A 33 -5.68 -8.15 8.96
N GLU A 34 -5.07 -9.16 9.61
CA GLU A 34 -5.79 -10.21 10.31
C GLU A 34 -6.66 -9.64 11.44
N VAL A 35 -6.07 -8.74 12.27
CA VAL A 35 -6.78 -8.05 13.35
C VAL A 35 -7.91 -7.19 12.79
N TYR A 36 -7.66 -6.44 11.71
CA TYR A 36 -8.67 -5.62 11.05
C TYR A 36 -9.86 -6.46 10.60
N SER A 37 -9.61 -7.52 9.86
CA SER A 37 -10.67 -8.38 9.33
C SER A 37 -11.36 -9.21 10.42
N SER A 38 -10.89 -9.23 11.67
CA SER A 38 -11.60 -9.84 12.79
C SER A 38 -12.76 -8.97 13.33
N GLY A 39 -12.82 -7.70 12.90
CA GLY A 39 -13.90 -6.78 13.27
C GLY A 39 -13.75 -6.10 14.64
N VAL A 40 -12.57 -6.22 15.29
CA VAL A 40 -12.34 -5.63 16.63
C VAL A 40 -11.72 -4.23 16.58
N THR A 41 -11.38 -3.75 15.40
CA THR A 41 -10.77 -2.42 15.19
C THR A 41 -11.80 -1.30 15.18
N SER A 42 -11.35 -0.08 15.47
CA SER A 42 -12.16 1.12 15.32
C SER A 42 -11.47 2.08 14.36
N ILE A 43 -11.85 2.03 13.08
CA ILE A 43 -11.28 2.86 12.02
C ILE A 43 -12.43 3.55 11.30
N PRO A 44 -12.74 4.82 11.64
CA PRO A 44 -13.79 5.58 11.00
C PRO A 44 -13.43 5.91 9.54
N PRO A 45 -14.42 6.20 8.69
CA PRO A 45 -14.17 6.69 7.35
C PRO A 45 -13.24 7.91 7.37
N ARG A 46 -12.30 7.95 6.41
CA ARG A 46 -11.40 9.10 6.24
C ARG A 46 -12.19 10.37 5.97
N SER A 47 -11.75 11.49 6.52
CA SER A 47 -12.31 12.82 6.27
C SER A 47 -11.26 13.74 5.66
N ALA A 48 -11.69 14.81 4.97
CA ALA A 48 -10.77 15.75 4.35
C ALA A 48 -11.33 17.16 4.33
N ALA A 49 -10.47 18.14 4.65
CA ALA A 49 -10.67 19.53 4.28
C ALA A 49 -10.18 19.75 2.85
N ARG A 50 -10.92 20.52 2.05
CA ARG A 50 -10.56 20.82 0.64
C ARG A 50 -10.28 22.31 0.49
N THR A 51 -9.24 22.62 -0.32
CA THR A 51 -8.99 24.00 -0.77
C THR A 51 -9.92 24.37 -1.93
N GLY A 52 -10.00 25.65 -2.25
CA GLY A 52 -10.77 26.13 -3.41
C GLY A 52 -10.30 25.54 -4.75
N ASP A 53 -9.04 25.14 -4.86
CA ASP A 53 -8.43 24.54 -6.06
C ASP A 53 -8.53 23.00 -6.08
N GLY A 54 -9.29 22.41 -5.15
CA GLY A 54 -9.52 20.98 -5.13
C GLY A 54 -8.43 20.14 -4.45
N ASN A 55 -7.35 20.74 -3.96
CA ASN A 55 -6.36 20.06 -3.11
C ASN A 55 -6.99 19.70 -1.77
N LEU A 56 -6.41 18.75 -1.05
CA LEU A 56 -6.98 18.31 0.21
C LEU A 56 -5.94 18.07 1.31
N LEU A 57 -6.40 18.21 2.56
CA LEU A 57 -5.77 17.69 3.76
C LEU A 57 -6.69 16.61 4.34
N GLY A 58 -6.29 15.37 4.23
CA GLY A 58 -7.02 14.20 4.74
C GLY A 58 -6.61 13.82 6.15
N VAL A 59 -7.55 13.25 6.90
CA VAL A 59 -7.37 12.69 8.23
C VAL A 59 -7.80 11.23 8.21
N MET A 60 -6.93 10.35 8.65
CA MET A 60 -7.16 8.91 8.73
C MET A 60 -6.80 8.44 10.14
N ALA A 61 -7.79 8.38 11.02
CA ALA A 61 -7.61 7.90 12.38
C ALA A 61 -7.87 6.40 12.46
N GLY A 62 -7.16 5.72 13.36
CA GLY A 62 -7.32 4.28 13.56
C GLY A 62 -6.95 3.81 14.96
N TYR A 63 -7.76 2.89 15.48
CA TYR A 63 -7.43 2.08 16.63
C TYR A 63 -7.41 0.61 16.23
N VAL A 64 -6.24 0.00 16.36
CA VAL A 64 -6.01 -1.42 16.11
C VAL A 64 -5.55 -2.03 17.44
N PRO A 65 -6.41 -2.80 18.14
CA PRO A 65 -6.13 -3.30 19.48
C PRO A 65 -4.83 -4.06 19.60
N GLY A 66 -3.98 -3.67 20.55
CA GLY A 66 -2.68 -4.28 20.80
C GLY A 66 -1.60 -3.94 19.74
N ILE A 67 -1.90 -3.03 18.82
CA ILE A 67 -0.97 -2.51 17.82
C ILE A 67 -0.81 -1.01 18.02
N ALA A 68 -1.83 -0.19 17.68
CA ALA A 68 -1.71 1.26 17.76
C ALA A 68 -3.05 1.98 17.89
N LEU A 69 -3.02 3.13 18.56
CA LEU A 69 -3.97 4.23 18.41
C LEU A 69 -3.22 5.35 17.67
N GLU A 70 -3.69 5.72 16.47
CA GLU A 70 -2.95 6.64 15.63
C GLU A 70 -3.85 7.56 14.80
N THR A 71 -3.25 8.58 14.21
CA THR A 71 -3.84 9.34 13.11
C THR A 71 -2.79 9.74 12.10
N LYS A 72 -3.10 9.50 10.82
CA LYS A 72 -2.34 10.08 9.71
C LYS A 72 -3.02 11.34 9.20
N LEU A 73 -2.23 12.40 9.07
CA LEU A 73 -2.55 13.62 8.34
C LEU A 73 -1.85 13.54 6.98
N VAL A 74 -2.59 13.65 5.88
CA VAL A 74 -2.01 13.58 4.54
C VAL A 74 -2.53 14.70 3.66
N SER A 75 -1.62 15.53 3.13
CA SER A 75 -1.97 16.50 2.09
C SER A 75 -1.84 15.86 0.71
N VAL A 76 -2.78 16.18 -0.20
CA VAL A 76 -2.76 15.74 -1.60
C VAL A 76 -2.87 16.97 -2.48
N PHE A 77 -1.77 17.32 -3.11
CA PHE A 77 -1.57 18.49 -3.95
C PHE A 77 -0.96 18.05 -5.29
N PRO A 78 -1.78 17.68 -6.29
CA PRO A 78 -1.30 17.11 -7.55
C PRO A 78 -0.34 18.01 -8.35
N GLY A 79 -0.40 19.35 -8.17
CA GLY A 79 0.47 20.32 -8.84
C GLY A 79 1.82 20.56 -8.15
N ASN A 80 2.16 19.80 -7.10
CA ASN A 80 3.40 20.01 -6.33
C ASN A 80 4.69 19.71 -7.12
N ASP A 81 4.61 18.98 -8.23
CA ASP A 81 5.73 18.76 -9.15
C ASP A 81 6.29 20.06 -9.74
N GLU A 82 5.45 21.09 -9.90
CA GLU A 82 5.88 22.44 -10.30
C GLU A 82 6.74 23.15 -9.23
N HIS A 83 6.74 22.62 -8.02
CA HIS A 83 7.47 23.18 -6.85
C HIS A 83 8.56 22.24 -6.32
N ASP A 84 8.90 21.17 -7.06
CA ASP A 84 9.83 20.12 -6.61
C ASP A 84 9.40 19.47 -5.27
N LEU A 85 8.10 19.38 -5.01
CA LEU A 85 7.53 18.77 -3.81
C LEU A 85 6.74 17.50 -4.15
N PRO A 86 6.68 16.51 -3.25
CA PRO A 86 5.80 15.37 -3.42
C PRO A 86 4.33 15.79 -3.48
N SER A 87 3.55 15.17 -4.36
CA SER A 87 2.11 15.38 -4.45
C SER A 87 1.37 14.93 -3.18
N HIS A 88 1.93 13.96 -2.48
CA HIS A 88 1.43 13.45 -1.20
C HIS A 88 2.48 13.67 -0.13
N GLN A 89 2.11 14.37 0.95
CA GLN A 89 2.97 14.58 2.11
C GLN A 89 2.17 14.24 3.35
N GLY A 90 2.77 13.55 4.30
CA GLY A 90 2.05 13.06 5.47
C GLY A 90 2.83 13.12 6.76
N LEU A 91 2.08 13.20 7.85
CA LEU A 91 2.55 13.02 9.22
C LEU A 91 1.69 11.94 9.88
N ILE A 92 2.30 11.11 10.73
CA ILE A 92 1.59 10.14 11.56
C ILE A 92 1.86 10.46 13.02
N ALA A 93 0.80 10.58 13.81
CA ALA A 93 0.88 10.72 15.26
C ALA A 93 0.41 9.44 15.95
N LEU A 94 1.21 8.92 16.87
CA LEU A 94 0.88 7.79 17.73
C LEU A 94 0.48 8.26 19.11
N PHE A 95 -0.47 7.55 19.73
CA PHE A 95 -0.97 7.81 21.07
C PHE A 95 -0.94 6.52 21.90
N ASP A 96 -0.76 6.68 23.19
CA ASP A 96 -0.92 5.59 24.15
C ASP A 96 -2.39 5.19 24.26
N GLU A 97 -2.71 3.93 24.03
CA GLU A 97 -4.10 3.45 23.98
C GLU A 97 -4.83 3.47 25.33
N LYS A 98 -4.10 3.60 26.45
CA LYS A 98 -4.68 3.59 27.80
C LYS A 98 -4.88 4.99 28.37
N THR A 99 -3.96 5.87 28.07
CA THR A 99 -3.93 7.23 28.67
C THR A 99 -4.27 8.33 27.68
N GLY A 100 -4.21 8.04 26.37
CA GLY A 100 -4.36 9.03 25.30
C GLY A 100 -3.16 9.97 25.18
N ALA A 101 -2.07 9.73 25.92
CA ALA A 101 -0.87 10.58 25.81
C ALA A 101 -0.24 10.44 24.42
N PRO A 102 0.17 11.54 23.75
CA PRO A 102 0.90 11.46 22.49
C PRO A 102 2.28 10.83 22.74
N LEU A 103 2.64 9.86 21.90
CA LEU A 103 3.89 9.10 21.99
C LEU A 103 4.91 9.57 20.96
N ALA A 104 4.47 9.74 19.73
CA ALA A 104 5.35 10.10 18.62
C ALA A 104 4.64 10.90 17.54
N LEU A 105 5.42 11.73 16.84
CA LEU A 105 5.06 12.35 15.57
C LEU A 105 6.16 11.99 14.57
N MET A 106 5.80 11.41 13.41
CA MET A 106 6.77 10.88 12.46
C MET A 106 6.43 11.21 11.01
N ASP A 107 7.43 11.12 10.13
CA ASP A 107 7.21 11.22 8.68
C ASP A 107 6.23 10.16 8.21
N GLY A 108 5.09 10.61 7.71
CA GLY A 108 4.06 9.74 7.13
C GLY A 108 4.21 9.58 5.62
N THR A 109 5.06 10.36 4.96
CA THR A 109 5.25 10.33 3.51
C THR A 109 5.96 9.05 3.09
N TYR A 110 7.12 8.78 3.71
CA TYR A 110 7.87 7.55 3.46
C TYR A 110 7.11 6.31 3.93
N ILE A 111 6.52 6.37 5.14
CA ILE A 111 5.68 5.27 5.66
C ILE A 111 4.56 4.94 4.68
N THR A 112 3.82 5.96 4.18
CA THR A 112 2.73 5.73 3.20
C THR A 112 3.25 5.07 1.92
N ALA A 113 4.42 5.48 1.43
CA ALA A 113 5.02 4.89 0.25
C ALA A 113 5.34 3.41 0.46
N ILE A 114 6.12 3.09 1.49
CA ILE A 114 6.66 1.73 1.68
C ILE A 114 5.59 0.73 2.16
N ARG A 115 4.64 1.15 3.06
CA ARG A 115 3.58 0.26 3.54
C ARG A 115 2.58 -0.12 2.44
N THR A 116 2.39 0.75 1.43
CA THR A 116 1.49 0.46 0.31
C THR A 116 2.03 -0.69 -0.53
N GLY A 117 3.30 -0.63 -0.94
CA GLY A 117 3.97 -1.75 -1.60
C GLY A 117 4.08 -2.98 -0.70
N GLY A 118 4.33 -2.78 0.61
CA GLY A 118 4.36 -3.84 1.60
C GLY A 118 3.05 -4.61 1.71
N THR A 119 1.92 -3.91 1.81
CA THR A 119 0.60 -4.55 1.86
C THR A 119 0.28 -5.29 0.56
N ALA A 120 0.63 -4.70 -0.59
CA ALA A 120 0.51 -5.35 -1.88
C ALA A 120 1.38 -6.61 -1.98
N ALA A 121 2.60 -6.58 -1.46
CA ALA A 121 3.48 -7.74 -1.39
C ALA A 121 2.94 -8.85 -0.46
N VAL A 122 2.38 -8.48 0.70
CA VAL A 122 1.68 -9.43 1.60
C VAL A 122 0.50 -10.08 0.89
N ALA A 123 -0.30 -9.31 0.15
CA ALA A 123 -1.40 -9.85 -0.65
C ALA A 123 -0.88 -10.79 -1.76
N ALA A 124 0.20 -10.42 -2.47
CA ALA A 124 0.82 -11.26 -3.49
C ALA A 124 1.39 -12.56 -2.89
N ARG A 125 1.99 -12.52 -1.68
CA ARG A 125 2.46 -13.71 -0.94
C ARG A 125 1.33 -14.73 -0.70
N ALA A 126 0.14 -14.23 -0.37
CA ALA A 126 -1.02 -15.06 -0.06
C ALA A 126 -1.82 -15.52 -1.30
N LEU A 127 -1.75 -14.77 -2.41
CA LEU A 127 -2.68 -14.92 -3.53
C LEU A 127 -2.02 -15.30 -4.85
N ALA A 128 -0.73 -14.99 -5.05
CA ALA A 128 0.00 -15.41 -6.25
C ALA A 128 0.30 -16.92 -6.20
N ARG A 129 0.51 -17.54 -7.38
CA ARG A 129 0.98 -18.92 -7.46
C ARG A 129 2.35 -19.04 -6.78
N GLU A 130 2.64 -20.19 -6.20
CA GLU A 130 3.92 -20.45 -5.53
C GLU A 130 5.09 -20.46 -6.51
N ASP A 131 4.86 -20.89 -7.76
CA ASP A 131 5.83 -20.96 -8.84
C ASP A 131 5.95 -19.66 -9.65
N ALA A 132 5.26 -18.59 -9.26
CA ALA A 132 5.35 -17.30 -9.93
C ALA A 132 6.79 -16.77 -9.92
N SER A 133 7.32 -16.45 -11.08
CA SER A 133 8.72 -16.09 -11.28
C SER A 133 8.96 -14.82 -12.09
N MET A 134 7.92 -14.27 -12.69
CA MET A 134 7.98 -13.04 -13.49
C MET A 134 7.09 -11.97 -12.88
N LEU A 135 7.70 -10.84 -12.51
CA LEU A 135 7.01 -9.65 -11.99
C LEU A 135 6.98 -8.55 -13.06
N ALA A 136 5.82 -7.95 -13.29
CA ALA A 136 5.71 -6.68 -14.01
C ALA A 136 5.30 -5.56 -13.06
N ILE A 137 6.00 -4.43 -13.10
CA ILE A 137 5.64 -3.20 -12.38
C ILE A 137 5.25 -2.15 -13.42
N LEU A 138 3.98 -1.74 -13.40
CA LEU A 138 3.42 -0.72 -14.27
C LEU A 138 3.38 0.61 -13.52
N GLY A 139 4.29 1.52 -13.88
CA GLY A 139 4.53 2.78 -13.19
C GLY A 139 5.91 2.83 -12.54
N ALA A 140 6.68 3.90 -12.81
CA ALA A 140 8.02 4.10 -12.29
C ALA A 140 8.10 5.36 -11.40
N GLY A 141 7.07 5.55 -10.57
CA GLY A 141 7.02 6.57 -9.53
C GLY A 141 7.34 5.99 -8.14
N VAL A 142 6.93 6.73 -7.10
CA VAL A 142 7.14 6.35 -5.69
C VAL A 142 6.58 4.95 -5.39
N GLN A 143 5.40 4.63 -5.91
CA GLN A 143 4.81 3.30 -5.71
C GLN A 143 5.51 2.21 -6.52
N GLY A 144 6.00 2.51 -7.72
CA GLY A 144 6.84 1.56 -8.47
C GLY A 144 8.11 1.19 -7.70
N TRP A 145 8.78 2.18 -7.09
CA TRP A 145 9.92 1.96 -6.20
C TRP A 145 9.54 1.09 -4.99
N SER A 146 8.46 1.41 -4.30
CA SER A 146 8.00 0.65 -3.14
C SER A 146 7.71 -0.82 -3.46
N HIS A 147 7.12 -1.09 -4.62
CA HIS A 147 6.86 -2.45 -5.07
C HIS A 147 8.15 -3.19 -5.47
N LEU A 148 9.10 -2.50 -6.09
CA LEU A 148 10.41 -3.08 -6.40
C LEU A 148 11.18 -3.47 -5.14
N GLU A 149 11.02 -2.70 -4.05
CA GLU A 149 11.64 -2.97 -2.75
C GLU A 149 10.98 -4.13 -1.98
N THR A 150 9.66 -4.30 -2.12
CA THR A 150 8.89 -5.22 -1.26
C THR A 150 8.55 -6.56 -1.91
N PHE A 151 8.23 -6.61 -3.21
CA PHE A 151 7.81 -7.85 -3.87
C PHE A 151 8.90 -8.92 -3.93
N PRO A 152 10.20 -8.60 -4.19
CA PRO A 152 11.27 -9.61 -4.17
C PRO A 152 11.49 -10.28 -2.81
N ARG A 153 10.99 -9.69 -1.71
CA ARG A 153 11.07 -10.27 -0.37
C ARG A 153 10.03 -11.36 -0.12
N VAL A 154 8.96 -11.39 -0.88
CA VAL A 154 7.86 -12.35 -0.70
C VAL A 154 7.86 -13.46 -1.76
N ARG A 155 8.62 -13.30 -2.86
CA ARG A 155 8.73 -14.29 -3.93
C ARG A 155 10.08 -14.16 -4.65
N ASP A 156 10.69 -15.29 -5.02
CA ASP A 156 11.94 -15.30 -5.79
C ASP A 156 11.67 -15.06 -7.30
N PHE A 157 11.41 -13.80 -7.65
CA PHE A 157 11.25 -13.42 -9.05
C PHE A 157 12.57 -13.53 -9.80
N LYS A 158 12.57 -14.27 -10.91
CA LYS A 158 13.71 -14.44 -11.81
C LYS A 158 13.97 -13.19 -12.63
N GLU A 159 12.91 -12.54 -13.07
CA GLU A 159 12.92 -11.30 -13.84
C GLU A 159 11.85 -10.35 -13.36
N ILE A 160 12.16 -9.07 -13.42
CA ILE A 160 11.26 -7.96 -13.05
C ILE A 160 11.23 -6.98 -14.22
N TRP A 161 10.05 -6.81 -14.81
CA TRP A 161 9.88 -5.89 -15.92
C TRP A 161 9.17 -4.62 -15.45
N ILE A 162 9.79 -3.46 -15.74
CA ILE A 162 9.27 -2.15 -15.37
C ILE A 162 8.82 -1.42 -16.62
N ALA A 163 7.53 -1.10 -16.68
CA ALA A 163 6.93 -0.32 -17.76
C ALA A 163 6.45 1.04 -17.24
N SER A 164 6.72 2.09 -18.00
CA SER A 164 6.28 3.46 -17.68
C SER A 164 6.05 4.25 -18.95
N ARG A 165 5.15 5.24 -18.91
CA ARG A 165 5.00 6.24 -19.98
C ARG A 165 6.28 7.05 -20.20
N ASN A 166 7.10 7.20 -19.16
CA ASN A 166 8.42 7.80 -19.25
C ASN A 166 9.48 6.69 -19.22
N PRO A 167 10.15 6.39 -20.34
CA PRO A 167 11.16 5.34 -20.44
C PRO A 167 12.38 5.58 -19.55
N ASP A 168 12.78 6.83 -19.34
CA ASP A 168 13.96 7.16 -18.53
C ASP A 168 13.70 6.82 -17.06
N ARG A 169 12.52 7.18 -16.52
CA ARG A 169 12.12 6.77 -15.17
C ARG A 169 12.05 5.26 -15.02
N ALA A 170 11.64 4.53 -16.06
CA ALA A 170 11.64 3.06 -16.00
C ALA A 170 13.08 2.50 -15.98
N ASN A 171 14.00 3.08 -16.73
CA ASN A 171 15.41 2.71 -16.70
C ASN A 171 16.03 3.02 -15.32
N ASP A 172 15.77 4.22 -14.80
CA ASP A 172 16.28 4.65 -13.48
C ASP A 172 15.79 3.70 -12.38
N LEU A 173 14.51 3.36 -12.37
CA LEU A 173 13.96 2.42 -11.39
C LEU A 173 14.56 1.02 -11.57
N ALA A 174 14.71 0.54 -12.79
CA ALA A 174 15.28 -0.78 -13.07
C ALA A 174 16.74 -0.90 -12.58
N ALA A 175 17.51 0.19 -12.58
CA ALA A 175 18.89 0.21 -12.10
C ALA A 175 19.03 -0.13 -10.59
N HIS A 176 17.93 -0.05 -9.80
CA HIS A 176 17.97 -0.33 -8.36
C HIS A 176 17.87 -1.83 -8.02
N HIS A 177 17.62 -2.71 -9.02
CA HIS A 177 17.54 -4.15 -8.74
C HIS A 177 18.18 -4.97 -9.87
N PRO A 178 19.08 -5.93 -9.58
CA PRO A 178 19.88 -6.64 -10.61
C PRO A 178 19.05 -7.50 -11.58
N ARG A 179 17.83 -7.87 -11.23
CA ARG A 179 16.91 -8.65 -12.09
C ARG A 179 15.84 -7.76 -12.76
N ALA A 180 15.91 -6.43 -12.59
CA ALA A 180 14.94 -5.51 -13.15
C ALA A 180 15.40 -4.98 -14.50
N HIS A 181 14.46 -4.91 -15.45
CA HIS A 181 14.68 -4.41 -16.80
C HIS A 181 13.51 -3.52 -17.21
N ARG A 182 13.80 -2.53 -18.05
CA ARG A 182 12.72 -1.76 -18.69
C ARG A 182 11.99 -2.62 -19.71
N ALA A 183 10.67 -2.70 -19.59
CA ALA A 183 9.81 -3.29 -20.61
C ALA A 183 9.58 -2.33 -21.78
N PRO A 184 9.37 -2.85 -23.01
CA PRO A 184 9.07 -2.01 -24.17
C PRO A 184 7.70 -1.32 -24.08
N SER A 185 6.70 -2.00 -23.50
CA SER A 185 5.33 -1.52 -23.33
C SER A 185 4.66 -2.11 -22.08
N PHE A 186 3.50 -1.58 -21.70
CA PHE A 186 2.65 -2.18 -20.66
C PHE A 186 2.17 -3.56 -21.09
N GLU A 187 1.70 -3.70 -22.34
CA GLU A 187 1.22 -4.96 -22.87
C GLU A 187 2.27 -6.06 -22.80
N GLU A 188 3.48 -5.79 -23.28
CA GLU A 188 4.56 -6.80 -23.28
C GLU A 188 4.94 -7.20 -21.86
N ALA A 189 5.01 -6.24 -20.92
CA ALA A 189 5.27 -6.51 -19.52
C ALA A 189 4.21 -7.43 -18.92
N VAL A 190 2.92 -7.12 -19.13
CA VAL A 190 1.80 -7.91 -18.60
C VAL A 190 1.74 -9.30 -19.22
N ARG A 191 1.93 -9.42 -20.54
CA ARG A 191 1.93 -10.74 -21.24
C ARG A 191 3.05 -11.67 -20.76
N ALA A 192 4.17 -11.12 -20.30
CA ALA A 192 5.28 -11.90 -19.75
C ALA A 192 5.06 -12.30 -18.29
N ALA A 193 4.27 -11.55 -17.52
CA ALA A 193 4.22 -11.62 -16.06
C ALA A 193 3.34 -12.76 -15.50
N ASP A 194 3.75 -13.29 -14.35
CA ASP A 194 2.92 -14.11 -13.45
C ASP A 194 2.25 -13.24 -12.37
N VAL A 195 2.93 -12.16 -12.01
CA VAL A 195 2.47 -11.15 -11.04
C VAL A 195 2.59 -9.76 -11.68
N VAL A 196 1.52 -8.98 -11.64
CA VAL A 196 1.50 -7.61 -12.15
C VAL A 196 1.17 -6.64 -11.03
N ALA A 197 2.00 -5.63 -10.84
CA ALA A 197 1.78 -4.52 -9.91
C ALA A 197 1.48 -3.23 -10.68
N CYS A 198 0.24 -2.74 -10.61
CA CYS A 198 -0.18 -1.48 -11.18
C CYS A 198 0.00 -0.36 -10.13
N CYS A 199 0.85 0.61 -10.46
CA CYS A 199 1.34 1.66 -9.55
C CYS A 199 1.27 3.04 -10.22
N THR A 200 0.18 3.32 -10.95
CA THR A 200 0.05 4.50 -11.81
C THR A 200 -0.92 5.54 -11.27
N ASP A 201 -0.85 6.73 -11.79
CA ASP A 201 -1.84 7.80 -11.68
C ASP A 201 -2.78 7.86 -12.90
N ALA A 202 -3.05 6.71 -13.51
CA ALA A 202 -3.83 6.59 -14.72
C ALA A 202 -5.27 7.08 -14.53
N ARG A 203 -5.82 7.62 -15.63
CA ARG A 203 -7.24 8.01 -15.71
C ARG A 203 -8.09 6.99 -16.45
N GLU A 204 -7.42 6.09 -17.17
CA GLU A 204 -7.98 4.99 -17.94
C GLU A 204 -7.18 3.72 -17.69
N PRO A 205 -7.74 2.52 -17.90
CA PRO A 205 -7.06 1.26 -17.64
C PRO A 205 -5.71 1.15 -18.34
N VAL A 206 -4.71 0.74 -17.58
CA VAL A 206 -3.33 0.47 -18.06
C VAL A 206 -3.06 -1.02 -18.16
N LEU A 207 -3.98 -1.85 -17.68
CA LEU A 207 -3.97 -3.30 -17.78
C LEU A 207 -5.30 -3.78 -18.36
N LEU A 208 -5.22 -4.62 -19.38
CA LEU A 208 -6.38 -5.25 -20.02
C LEU A 208 -6.39 -6.75 -19.75
N ARG A 209 -7.58 -7.32 -19.55
CA ARG A 209 -7.79 -8.75 -19.30
C ARG A 209 -7.14 -9.66 -20.35
N GLU A 210 -7.19 -9.28 -21.60
CA GLU A 210 -6.66 -10.07 -22.72
C GLU A 210 -5.12 -10.23 -22.71
N TRP A 211 -4.41 -9.42 -21.92
CA TRP A 211 -2.96 -9.53 -21.75
C TRP A 211 -2.57 -10.52 -20.65
N LEU A 212 -3.50 -10.82 -19.73
CA LEU A 212 -3.21 -11.67 -18.57
C LEU A 212 -3.16 -13.15 -18.92
N LYS A 213 -2.12 -13.82 -18.44
CA LYS A 213 -2.03 -15.29 -18.44
C LYS A 213 -3.08 -15.92 -17.51
N PRO A 214 -3.52 -17.16 -17.78
CA PRO A 214 -4.17 -17.96 -16.74
C PRO A 214 -3.30 -18.04 -15.49
N GLY A 215 -3.92 -17.91 -14.33
CA GLY A 215 -3.23 -17.97 -13.05
C GLY A 215 -2.47 -16.72 -12.64
N ALA A 216 -2.53 -15.62 -13.39
CA ALA A 216 -1.90 -14.36 -13.02
C ALA A 216 -2.44 -13.81 -11.69
N HIS A 217 -1.57 -13.13 -10.95
CA HIS A 217 -1.95 -12.27 -9.84
C HIS A 217 -1.78 -10.81 -10.24
N VAL A 218 -2.80 -10.00 -10.00
CA VAL A 218 -2.78 -8.56 -10.26
C VAL A 218 -2.90 -7.83 -8.93
N SER A 219 -1.97 -6.93 -8.64
CA SER A 219 -2.03 -5.96 -7.55
C SER A 219 -2.19 -4.57 -8.15
N SER A 220 -3.16 -3.79 -7.68
CA SER A 220 -3.42 -2.42 -8.16
C SER A 220 -3.59 -1.50 -6.96
N VAL A 221 -2.72 -0.49 -6.86
CA VAL A 221 -2.67 0.46 -5.74
C VAL A 221 -2.91 1.91 -6.16
N GLY A 222 -2.95 2.19 -7.45
CA GLY A 222 -3.31 3.49 -8.02
C GLY A 222 -4.82 3.68 -8.07
N GLY A 223 -5.29 4.59 -8.92
CA GLY A 223 -6.72 4.77 -9.12
C GLY A 223 -7.30 5.98 -8.40
N THR A 224 -6.48 6.95 -7.98
CA THR A 224 -6.97 8.23 -7.45
C THR A 224 -7.79 9.01 -8.49
N PHE A 225 -7.37 8.96 -9.76
CA PHE A 225 -7.96 9.76 -10.84
C PHE A 225 -8.83 8.96 -11.82
N GLY A 226 -8.74 7.64 -11.79
CA GLY A 226 -9.46 6.74 -12.67
C GLY A 226 -9.05 5.28 -12.44
N PRO A 227 -9.67 4.31 -13.14
CA PRO A 227 -9.36 2.91 -12.99
C PRO A 227 -7.99 2.58 -13.59
N GLU A 228 -7.23 1.68 -12.94
CA GLU A 228 -6.02 1.08 -13.52
C GLU A 228 -6.31 -0.20 -14.30
N LEU A 229 -7.38 -0.90 -13.91
CA LEU A 229 -7.78 -2.19 -14.48
C LEU A 229 -9.05 -2.03 -15.29
N ASP A 230 -9.14 -2.73 -16.41
CA ASP A 230 -10.37 -2.79 -17.18
C ASP A 230 -11.46 -3.61 -16.47
N ARG A 231 -12.69 -3.43 -16.91
CA ARG A 231 -13.84 -4.12 -16.32
C ARG A 231 -13.76 -5.63 -16.48
N ASP A 232 -13.21 -6.09 -17.58
CA ASP A 232 -13.12 -7.52 -17.88
C ASP A 232 -12.12 -8.21 -16.95
N THR A 233 -11.04 -7.53 -16.53
CA THR A 233 -10.12 -8.01 -15.49
C THR A 233 -10.84 -8.20 -14.15
N ILE A 234 -11.64 -7.24 -13.73
CA ILE A 234 -12.41 -7.32 -12.48
C ILE A 234 -13.46 -8.44 -12.54
N GLN A 235 -14.15 -8.61 -13.66
CA GLN A 235 -15.19 -9.64 -13.84
C GLN A 235 -14.60 -11.06 -13.92
N ALA A 236 -13.43 -11.21 -14.55
CA ALA A 236 -12.76 -12.50 -14.70
C ALA A 236 -11.94 -12.90 -13.47
N GLY A 237 -11.50 -11.93 -12.68
CA GLY A 237 -10.67 -12.13 -11.52
C GLY A 237 -11.46 -12.33 -10.23
N ARG A 238 -10.87 -13.08 -9.29
CA ARG A 238 -11.35 -13.09 -7.92
C ARG A 238 -10.74 -11.89 -7.19
N VAL A 239 -11.62 -11.02 -6.67
CA VAL A 239 -11.23 -9.72 -6.11
C VAL A 239 -10.98 -9.83 -4.60
N PHE A 240 -9.85 -9.29 -4.19
CA PHE A 240 -9.41 -9.14 -2.80
C PHE A 240 -9.13 -7.67 -2.51
N VAL A 241 -9.37 -7.26 -1.28
CA VAL A 241 -9.18 -5.88 -0.82
C VAL A 241 -8.56 -5.88 0.58
N GLU A 242 -7.96 -4.77 0.99
CA GLU A 242 -7.59 -4.59 2.39
C GLU A 242 -8.81 -4.34 3.27
N TRP A 243 -9.85 -3.70 2.74
CA TRP A 243 -11.09 -3.38 3.43
C TRP A 243 -12.27 -3.29 2.45
N ARG A 244 -13.45 -3.73 2.86
CA ARG A 244 -14.65 -3.71 2.01
C ARG A 244 -15.13 -2.30 1.64
N GLY A 245 -14.70 -1.29 2.37
CA GLY A 245 -14.96 0.10 2.02
C GLY A 245 -14.38 0.53 0.67
N ALA A 246 -13.40 -0.20 0.14
CA ALA A 246 -12.92 0.01 -1.23
C ALA A 246 -14.02 -0.18 -2.29
N VAL A 247 -15.04 -1.00 -1.99
CA VAL A 247 -16.22 -1.24 -2.85
C VAL A 247 -17.35 -0.27 -2.55
N THR A 248 -17.61 0.01 -1.26
CA THR A 248 -18.83 0.71 -0.80
C THR A 248 -18.71 2.23 -0.78
N ASN A 249 -17.48 2.75 -0.73
CA ASN A 249 -17.26 4.19 -0.71
C ASN A 249 -17.03 4.72 -2.13
N PRO A 250 -17.43 5.97 -2.43
CA PRO A 250 -17.08 6.59 -3.70
C PRO A 250 -15.56 6.89 -3.76
N PRO A 251 -14.96 6.93 -4.98
CA PRO A 251 -13.61 7.39 -5.16
C PRO A 251 -13.38 8.84 -4.64
N PRO A 252 -12.19 9.17 -4.15
CA PRO A 252 -10.99 8.34 -4.07
C PRO A 252 -10.88 7.49 -2.79
N ALA A 253 -11.91 7.47 -1.93
CA ALA A 253 -11.92 6.61 -0.75
C ALA A 253 -12.15 5.14 -1.14
N GLY A 254 -13.09 4.87 -2.04
CA GLY A 254 -13.24 3.59 -2.73
C GLY A 254 -12.51 3.57 -4.08
N ALA A 255 -12.49 2.41 -4.71
CA ALA A 255 -11.85 2.20 -6.00
C ALA A 255 -12.82 2.41 -7.17
N HIS A 256 -12.37 3.07 -8.24
CA HIS A 256 -13.18 3.33 -9.44
C HIS A 256 -13.71 2.04 -10.07
N GLU A 257 -12.83 1.05 -10.26
CA GLU A 257 -13.13 -0.21 -10.91
C GLU A 257 -13.98 -1.17 -10.08
N LEU A 258 -14.12 -0.92 -8.77
CA LEU A 258 -14.93 -1.76 -7.87
C LEU A 258 -16.35 -1.21 -7.66
N GLN A 259 -16.67 -0.02 -8.20
CA GLN A 259 -18.00 0.58 -8.02
C GLN A 259 -19.08 -0.30 -8.64
N GLY A 260 -20.13 -0.57 -7.87
CA GLY A 260 -21.25 -1.41 -8.30
C GLY A 260 -21.07 -2.91 -8.10
N LEU A 261 -19.93 -3.35 -7.55
CA LEU A 261 -19.79 -4.72 -7.08
C LEU A 261 -20.57 -4.94 -5.78
N ASP A 262 -20.95 -6.19 -5.55
CA ASP A 262 -21.47 -6.62 -4.25
C ASP A 262 -20.29 -6.69 -3.25
N PRO A 263 -20.35 -5.99 -2.10
CA PRO A 263 -19.31 -6.06 -1.07
C PRO A 263 -19.08 -7.49 -0.53
N ASP A 264 -20.06 -8.36 -0.59
CA ASP A 264 -19.94 -9.75 -0.17
C ASP A 264 -19.23 -10.62 -1.23
N ALA A 265 -19.14 -10.17 -2.45
CA ALA A 265 -18.38 -10.84 -3.52
C ALA A 265 -16.86 -10.66 -3.39
N VAL A 266 -16.39 -9.67 -2.62
CA VAL A 266 -14.96 -9.45 -2.39
C VAL A 266 -14.51 -10.09 -1.07
N THR A 267 -13.23 -10.45 -1.01
CA THR A 267 -12.61 -11.04 0.18
C THR A 267 -11.55 -10.08 0.73
N GLU A 268 -11.58 -9.82 2.04
CA GLU A 268 -10.49 -9.10 2.67
C GLU A 268 -9.23 -9.98 2.78
N VAL A 269 -8.07 -9.41 2.50
CA VAL A 269 -6.79 -10.15 2.58
C VAL A 269 -6.57 -10.69 4.00
N GLY A 270 -6.96 -9.96 5.04
CA GLY A 270 -6.88 -10.43 6.43
C GLY A 270 -7.76 -11.66 6.73
N GLU A 271 -8.85 -11.87 5.99
CA GLU A 271 -9.65 -13.11 6.10
C GLU A 271 -8.89 -14.31 5.51
N VAL A 272 -8.07 -14.08 4.47
CA VAL A 272 -7.22 -15.12 3.88
C VAL A 272 -6.05 -15.43 4.79
N LEU A 273 -5.34 -14.42 5.28
CA LEU A 273 -4.19 -14.57 6.16
C LEU A 273 -4.54 -15.33 7.44
N SER A 274 -5.71 -15.05 8.01
CA SER A 274 -6.23 -15.76 9.20
C SER A 274 -6.82 -17.13 8.91
N GLY A 275 -6.85 -17.61 7.67
CA GLY A 275 -7.43 -18.89 7.26
C GLY A 275 -8.97 -18.94 7.29
N ARG A 276 -9.66 -17.83 7.54
CA ARG A 276 -11.13 -17.77 7.59
C ARG A 276 -11.78 -17.87 6.21
N LYS A 277 -11.10 -17.40 5.17
CA LYS A 277 -11.52 -17.55 3.78
C LYS A 277 -10.37 -18.09 2.92
N PRO A 278 -10.68 -18.87 1.89
CA PRO A 278 -9.64 -19.37 0.99
C PRO A 278 -9.05 -18.22 0.16
N GLY A 279 -7.73 -18.25 -0.04
CA GLY A 279 -7.03 -17.47 -1.04
C GLY A 279 -7.29 -18.00 -2.45
N ARG A 280 -6.23 -18.15 -3.27
CA ARG A 280 -6.29 -18.78 -4.60
C ARG A 280 -6.88 -20.19 -4.51
N ARG A 281 -7.78 -20.54 -5.43
CA ARG A 281 -8.49 -21.84 -5.48
C ARG A 281 -7.97 -22.78 -6.54
N SER A 282 -7.37 -22.25 -7.61
CA SER A 282 -6.78 -23.06 -8.69
C SER A 282 -5.59 -22.38 -9.33
N GLN A 283 -4.80 -23.17 -10.06
CA GLN A 283 -3.62 -22.65 -10.76
C GLN A 283 -3.98 -21.66 -11.86
N ASP A 284 -5.15 -21.81 -12.49
CA ASP A 284 -5.59 -20.95 -13.59
C ASP A 284 -6.41 -19.73 -13.13
N GLU A 285 -6.80 -19.68 -11.84
CA GLU A 285 -7.58 -18.57 -11.30
C GLU A 285 -6.79 -17.26 -11.38
N ILE A 286 -7.38 -16.20 -11.92
CA ILE A 286 -6.85 -14.86 -11.83
C ILE A 286 -7.25 -14.28 -10.46
N THR A 287 -6.28 -13.81 -9.70
CA THR A 287 -6.51 -13.12 -8.44
C THR A 287 -6.18 -11.64 -8.59
N VAL A 288 -7.06 -10.77 -8.10
CA VAL A 288 -6.91 -9.32 -8.17
C VAL A 288 -6.93 -8.76 -6.76
N TYR A 289 -5.85 -8.15 -6.33
CA TYR A 289 -5.81 -7.32 -5.13
C TYR A 289 -5.95 -5.85 -5.52
N LYS A 290 -6.99 -5.19 -5.01
CA LYS A 290 -7.19 -3.76 -5.22
C LYS A 290 -7.11 -3.02 -3.89
N SER A 291 -6.18 -2.06 -3.82
CA SER A 291 -5.96 -1.21 -2.65
C SER A 291 -6.43 0.22 -2.91
N THR A 292 -6.94 0.84 -1.86
CA THR A 292 -7.18 2.29 -1.75
C THR A 292 -6.44 2.89 -0.56
N GLY A 293 -5.65 2.05 0.14
CA GLY A 293 -4.92 2.35 1.36
C GLY A 293 -5.83 2.51 2.58
N HIS A 294 -5.40 2.01 3.71
CA HIS A 294 -6.20 2.02 4.94
C HIS A 294 -5.35 2.34 6.17
N ALA A 295 -5.95 2.98 7.19
CA ALA A 295 -5.23 3.37 8.41
C ALA A 295 -4.62 2.18 9.17
N VAL A 296 -5.16 0.97 9.00
CA VAL A 296 -4.58 -0.25 9.61
C VAL A 296 -3.14 -0.49 9.19
N GLU A 297 -2.78 -0.13 7.96
CA GLU A 297 -1.43 -0.28 7.42
C GLU A 297 -0.49 0.78 8.01
N ASP A 298 -1.01 2.00 8.15
CA ASP A 298 -0.29 3.11 8.77
C ASP A 298 -0.02 2.81 10.25
N ALA A 299 -1.03 2.30 10.99
CA ALA A 299 -0.94 1.87 12.38
C ALA A 299 0.16 0.81 12.59
N ALA A 300 0.17 -0.25 11.76
CA ALA A 300 1.16 -1.33 11.86
C ALA A 300 2.59 -0.83 11.66
N THR A 301 2.79 -0.04 10.60
CA THR A 301 4.13 0.43 10.23
C THR A 301 4.64 1.49 11.20
N ALA A 302 3.78 2.45 11.60
CA ALA A 302 4.16 3.49 12.56
C ALA A 302 4.50 2.90 13.93
N ARG A 303 3.79 1.87 14.37
CA ARG A 303 4.09 1.18 15.62
C ARG A 303 5.46 0.49 15.57
N LEU A 304 5.75 -0.23 14.50
CA LEU A 304 7.05 -0.87 14.31
C LEU A 304 8.18 0.14 14.32
N VAL A 305 8.03 1.25 13.59
CA VAL A 305 9.02 2.34 13.55
C VAL A 305 9.25 2.93 14.93
N TYR A 306 8.17 3.21 15.68
CA TYR A 306 8.26 3.74 17.03
C TYR A 306 9.02 2.81 17.98
N ASP A 307 8.68 1.53 17.99
CA ASP A 307 9.32 0.55 18.88
C ASP A 307 10.82 0.41 18.58
N ARG A 308 11.18 0.32 17.30
CA ARG A 308 12.58 0.27 16.88
C ARG A 308 13.33 1.56 17.17
N ALA A 309 12.71 2.72 16.98
CA ALA A 309 13.33 4.00 17.33
C ALA A 309 13.64 4.10 18.82
N LEU A 310 12.78 3.55 19.68
CA LEU A 310 13.07 3.47 21.11
C LEU A 310 14.23 2.53 21.44
N GLU A 311 14.33 1.39 20.77
CA GLU A 311 15.41 0.41 20.93
C GLU A 311 16.77 0.96 20.48
N GLU A 312 16.78 1.68 19.34
CA GLU A 312 18.00 2.21 18.72
C GLU A 312 18.37 3.62 19.22
N GLY A 313 17.49 4.27 19.98
CA GLY A 313 17.68 5.64 20.45
C GLY A 313 17.61 6.69 19.34
N ALA A 314 16.85 6.41 18.27
CA ALA A 314 16.69 7.30 17.13
C ALA A 314 15.64 8.40 17.40
N GLY A 315 15.73 9.50 16.64
CA GLY A 315 14.80 10.62 16.72
C GLY A 315 15.13 11.64 17.81
N VAL A 316 14.26 12.64 17.95
CA VAL A 316 14.41 13.78 18.88
C VAL A 316 13.23 13.82 19.86
N ARG A 317 13.52 13.90 21.16
CA ARG A 317 12.50 14.11 22.19
C ARG A 317 12.18 15.59 22.30
N LEU A 318 10.92 15.92 22.14
CA LEU A 318 10.41 17.29 22.25
C LEU A 318 9.53 17.42 23.50
N PRO A 319 9.66 18.51 24.29
CA PRO A 319 8.72 18.77 25.37
C PRO A 319 7.33 19.10 24.80
N LEU A 320 6.29 18.63 25.48
CA LEU A 320 4.88 18.93 25.18
C LEU A 320 4.36 20.03 26.09
#